data_f2fc5e33b9f39c4470a035457785e411
#
_entry.id   f2fc5e33b9f39c4470a035457785e411
#
_cell.length_a   1.000
_cell.length_b   1.000
_cell.length_c   1.000
_cell.angle_alpha   90.00
_cell.angle_beta   90.00
_cell.angle_gamma   90.00
#
_symmetry.space_group_name_H-M   'P 1'
#
loop_
_entity.id
_entity.type
_entity.pdbx_description
1 polymer ?
#
loop_
_entity_poly.entity_id
_entity_poly.type
_entity_poly.pdbx_seq_one_letter_code
_entity_poly.pdbx_strand_id
1 'polypeptide(L)'
;KANVDATQPTTREYVDAENDGKWIFKSYDAENKTVNKADVEFVGTWVFEANKYGVTYKFESGTPGKALPEAIEGYKPTDQNRYADKANVDAIQPTTKEYVDTVNDGKWVFKSYDAENKAVNKADVEFVGTWVFEANKYGVTYKFESGTPGKTLPEAIEGYKPTDQNRYANKANVDATQPTKTEYVDAENDGKWVFKSYDAENKAVNKADVEFIGTWVFEANKYGVTYKFESGTPGKALPAAIEGYKPTDQNRYADKANVDATQPTTKEYVDTVNDGKWKFEKY
;
A
#
# COMPACT_ATOMS: atom_id res chain seq x y z
N LYS A 1 -39.37 -75.55 46.69
CA LYS A 1 -38.81 -74.27 46.27
C LYS A 1 -37.98 -74.54 45.01
N ALA A 2 -38.41 -74.05 43.84
CA ALA A 2 -37.66 -74.14 42.60
C ALA A 2 -37.07 -72.76 42.34
N ASN A 3 -35.80 -72.73 41.80
CA ASN A 3 -35.22 -71.53 41.26
C ASN A 3 -35.62 -71.42 39.76
N VAL A 4 -35.97 -70.27 39.36
CA VAL A 4 -36.27 -69.92 37.95
C VAL A 4 -35.31 -68.86 37.50
N ASP A 5 -34.67 -69.12 36.37
CA ASP A 5 -33.76 -68.17 35.75
C ASP A 5 -34.50 -67.15 34.87
N ALA A 6 -34.02 -65.95 34.86
CA ALA A 6 -34.57 -64.91 33.99
C ALA A 6 -34.33 -65.24 32.50
N THR A 7 -35.39 -65.30 31.72
CA THR A 7 -35.30 -65.46 30.25
C THR A 7 -34.99 -64.15 29.63
N GLN A 8 -33.88 -64.06 28.87
CA GLN A 8 -33.47 -62.84 28.21
C GLN A 8 -34.49 -62.40 27.14
N PRO A 9 -34.69 -61.11 26.93
CA PRO A 9 -35.60 -60.64 25.89
C PRO A 9 -35.07 -61.06 24.50
N THR A 10 -35.98 -61.29 23.57
CA THR A 10 -35.66 -61.70 22.19
C THR A 10 -34.92 -60.62 21.43
N THR A 11 -35.19 -59.36 21.76
CA THR A 11 -34.50 -58.20 21.21
C THR A 11 -33.93 -57.38 22.34
N ARG A 12 -32.64 -57.07 22.28
CA ARG A 12 -31.91 -56.30 23.30
C ARG A 12 -31.69 -54.85 22.95
N GLU A 13 -32.03 -54.44 21.72
CA GLU A 13 -31.97 -53.07 21.26
C GLU A 13 -33.25 -52.71 20.53
N TYR A 14 -33.69 -51.48 20.74
CA TYR A 14 -34.85 -50.90 20.06
C TYR A 14 -34.44 -49.51 19.55
N VAL A 15 -34.50 -49.27 18.21
CA VAL A 15 -34.22 -47.96 17.60
C VAL A 15 -35.45 -47.08 17.82
N ASP A 16 -35.21 -45.95 18.49
CA ASP A 16 -36.19 -44.90 18.75
C ASP A 16 -35.91 -43.71 17.84
N ALA A 17 -36.45 -43.73 16.63
CA ALA A 17 -36.24 -42.67 15.63
C ALA A 17 -36.90 -41.35 16.04
N GLU A 18 -37.93 -41.38 16.88
CA GLU A 18 -38.60 -40.17 17.36
C GLU A 18 -37.72 -39.39 18.31
N ASN A 19 -37.11 -40.09 19.29
CA ASN A 19 -36.24 -39.52 20.30
C ASN A 19 -34.75 -39.53 19.88
N ASP A 20 -34.45 -39.87 18.63
CA ASP A 20 -33.11 -39.87 18.04
C ASP A 20 -32.10 -40.68 18.85
N GLY A 21 -32.37 -41.95 19.01
CA GLY A 21 -31.49 -42.84 19.75
C GLY A 21 -31.96 -44.28 19.75
N LYS A 22 -31.52 -45.03 20.72
CA LYS A 22 -31.91 -46.40 20.93
C LYS A 22 -32.03 -46.75 22.41
N TRP A 23 -32.94 -47.67 22.69
CA TRP A 23 -33.04 -48.31 23.98
C TRP A 23 -32.25 -49.62 23.99
N ILE A 24 -31.44 -49.79 25.05
CA ILE A 24 -30.61 -51.00 25.21
C ILE A 24 -31.04 -51.66 26.51
N PHE A 25 -31.40 -52.96 26.40
CA PHE A 25 -31.67 -53.78 27.58
C PHE A 25 -30.36 -54.00 28.34
N LYS A 26 -30.32 -53.64 29.63
CA LYS A 26 -29.15 -53.82 30.46
C LYS A 26 -29.16 -55.13 31.22
N SER A 27 -30.17 -55.32 32.05
CA SER A 27 -30.31 -56.52 32.88
C SER A 27 -31.68 -56.62 33.48
N TYR A 28 -32.02 -57.78 33.97
CA TYR A 28 -33.04 -57.92 34.95
C TYR A 28 -32.51 -57.57 36.34
N ASP A 29 -33.46 -57.32 37.29
CA ASP A 29 -33.18 -57.07 38.69
C ASP A 29 -32.51 -58.26 39.43
N ALA A 30 -32.67 -59.49 38.91
CA ALA A 30 -31.97 -60.69 39.34
C ALA A 30 -31.78 -61.65 38.19
N GLU A 31 -30.73 -62.45 38.22
CA GLU A 31 -30.48 -63.54 37.25
C GLU A 31 -31.44 -64.72 37.46
N ASN A 32 -31.74 -65.00 38.74
CA ASN A 32 -32.72 -66.04 39.16
C ASN A 32 -33.53 -65.65 40.39
N LYS A 33 -34.70 -66.18 40.53
CA LYS A 33 -35.57 -66.00 41.69
C LYS A 33 -36.18 -67.31 42.14
N THR A 34 -36.33 -67.41 43.46
CA THR A 34 -36.95 -68.59 44.05
C THR A 34 -38.47 -68.49 44.09
N VAL A 35 -39.23 -69.45 43.53
CA VAL A 35 -40.69 -69.56 43.63
C VAL A 35 -41.07 -69.94 45.04
N ASN A 36 -41.86 -69.07 45.71
CA ASN A 36 -42.30 -69.27 47.06
C ASN A 36 -43.84 -69.12 47.20
N LYS A 37 -44.57 -70.06 46.60
CA LYS A 37 -46.04 -70.10 46.61
C LYS A 37 -46.72 -68.85 45.99
N ALA A 38 -46.04 -68.12 45.14
CA ALA A 38 -46.50 -66.94 44.41
C ALA A 38 -45.76 -66.89 43.07
N ASP A 39 -46.31 -66.16 42.06
CA ASP A 39 -45.69 -65.85 40.81
C ASP A 39 -44.43 -65.05 41.04
N VAL A 40 -43.44 -65.25 40.15
CA VAL A 40 -42.14 -64.58 40.17
C VAL A 40 -42.09 -63.58 39.00
N GLU A 41 -41.86 -62.32 39.33
CA GLU A 41 -41.70 -61.24 38.39
C GLU A 41 -40.21 -60.88 38.26
N PHE A 42 -39.68 -60.77 37.03
CA PHE A 42 -38.39 -60.19 36.73
C PHE A 42 -38.57 -58.80 36.16
N VAL A 43 -37.98 -57.76 36.78
CA VAL A 43 -38.04 -56.38 36.30
C VAL A 43 -36.83 -56.09 35.47
N GLY A 44 -37.03 -55.87 34.18
CA GLY A 44 -35.95 -55.51 33.18
C GLY A 44 -35.72 -54.02 33.09
N THR A 45 -34.47 -53.64 33.12
CA THR A 45 -34.03 -52.23 32.94
C THR A 45 -33.54 -52.00 31.52
N TRP A 46 -34.15 -51.03 30.86
CA TRP A 46 -33.74 -50.50 29.59
C TRP A 46 -33.16 -49.10 29.79
N VAL A 47 -32.03 -48.80 29.06
CA VAL A 47 -31.37 -47.49 29.10
C VAL A 47 -31.41 -46.90 27.71
N PHE A 48 -31.80 -45.63 27.63
CA PHE A 48 -31.81 -44.89 26.40
C PHE A 48 -30.40 -44.35 26.11
N GLU A 49 -29.92 -44.56 24.90
CA GLU A 49 -28.67 -44.00 24.36
C GLU A 49 -28.99 -43.10 23.17
N ALA A 50 -28.89 -41.77 23.38
CA ALA A 50 -29.08 -40.80 22.31
C ALA A 50 -27.99 -40.89 21.24
N ASN A 51 -28.37 -40.70 20.00
CA ASN A 51 -27.38 -40.48 18.91
C ASN A 51 -26.58 -39.22 19.21
N LYS A 52 -25.34 -39.22 18.73
CA LYS A 52 -24.43 -38.09 18.93
C LYS A 52 -23.73 -37.72 17.66
N TYR A 53 -23.62 -36.42 17.42
CA TYR A 53 -23.15 -35.79 16.20
C TYR A 53 -21.88 -35.01 16.46
N GLY A 54 -21.04 -34.88 15.42
CA GLY A 54 -19.77 -34.17 15.48
C GLY A 54 -19.88 -32.75 15.01
N VAL A 55 -18.73 -32.07 15.09
CA VAL A 55 -18.56 -30.70 14.58
C VAL A 55 -17.38 -30.70 13.59
N THR A 56 -17.56 -30.05 12.47
CA THR A 56 -16.54 -29.89 11.43
C THR A 56 -16.36 -28.41 11.10
N TYR A 57 -15.20 -28.08 10.56
CA TYR A 57 -14.85 -26.73 10.20
C TYR A 57 -14.36 -26.69 8.74
N LYS A 58 -14.88 -25.74 7.98
CA LYS A 58 -14.45 -25.45 6.60
C LYS A 58 -13.97 -24.01 6.53
N PHE A 59 -12.90 -23.74 5.76
CA PHE A 59 -12.47 -22.39 5.50
C PHE A 59 -12.69 -22.00 4.05
N GLU A 60 -13.10 -20.76 3.82
CA GLU A 60 -13.37 -20.20 2.51
C GLU A 60 -12.72 -18.81 2.35
N SER A 61 -12.37 -18.48 1.12
CA SER A 61 -11.89 -17.14 0.77
C SER A 61 -13.05 -16.17 0.64
N GLY A 62 -12.99 -15.09 1.41
CA GLY A 62 -13.84 -13.91 1.25
C GLY A 62 -13.27 -12.88 0.26
N THR A 63 -12.12 -13.16 -0.36
CA THR A 63 -11.51 -12.27 -1.36
C THR A 63 -11.78 -12.81 -2.77
N PRO A 64 -12.57 -12.10 -3.59
CA PRO A 64 -12.89 -12.55 -4.94
C PRO A 64 -11.62 -12.85 -5.77
N GLY A 65 -11.63 -13.99 -6.46
CA GLY A 65 -10.55 -14.41 -7.35
C GLY A 65 -9.25 -14.86 -6.68
N LYS A 66 -9.22 -14.95 -5.34
CA LYS A 66 -8.07 -15.49 -4.59
C LYS A 66 -8.44 -16.78 -3.85
N ALA A 67 -7.70 -17.83 -4.10
CA ALA A 67 -7.81 -19.08 -3.33
C ALA A 67 -7.04 -18.99 -2.02
N LEU A 68 -7.51 -19.69 -1.00
CA LEU A 68 -6.79 -19.82 0.27
C LEU A 68 -5.50 -20.64 0.08
N PRO A 69 -4.38 -20.22 0.70
CA PRO A 69 -3.21 -21.06 0.85
C PRO A 69 -3.53 -22.36 1.61
N GLU A 70 -2.95 -23.48 1.15
CA GLU A 70 -3.14 -24.78 1.80
C GLU A 70 -2.78 -24.77 3.30
N ALA A 71 -1.78 -23.99 3.67
CA ALA A 71 -1.33 -23.86 5.06
C ALA A 71 -2.44 -23.40 6.02
N ILE A 72 -3.41 -22.63 5.55
CA ILE A 72 -4.54 -22.14 6.37
C ILE A 72 -5.44 -23.30 6.82
N GLU A 73 -5.53 -24.38 6.04
CA GLU A 73 -6.28 -25.57 6.41
C GLU A 73 -5.82 -26.16 7.76
N GLY A 74 -4.52 -26.03 8.06
CA GLY A 74 -3.93 -26.47 9.33
C GLY A 74 -4.37 -25.65 10.55
N TYR A 75 -5.05 -24.51 10.36
CA TYR A 75 -5.55 -23.68 11.46
C TYR A 75 -6.98 -24.00 11.88
N LYS A 76 -7.63 -24.99 11.21
CA LYS A 76 -8.94 -25.47 11.59
C LYS A 76 -8.91 -26.05 13.01
N PRO A 77 -9.83 -25.67 13.87
CA PRO A 77 -9.94 -26.28 15.18
C PRO A 77 -10.48 -27.73 15.05
N THR A 78 -10.20 -28.54 16.04
CA THR A 78 -10.77 -29.86 16.19
C THR A 78 -11.69 -29.88 17.38
N ASP A 79 -12.94 -30.25 17.19
CA ASP A 79 -13.86 -30.54 18.30
C ASP A 79 -14.01 -32.07 18.40
N GLN A 80 -13.53 -32.62 19.52
CA GLN A 80 -13.63 -34.06 19.79
C GLN A 80 -14.93 -34.43 20.52
N ASN A 81 -15.74 -33.43 20.92
CA ASN A 81 -17.00 -33.67 21.59
C ASN A 81 -18.05 -34.20 20.63
N ARG A 82 -19.01 -34.89 21.19
CA ARG A 82 -20.17 -35.43 20.48
C ARG A 82 -21.43 -34.91 21.15
N TYR A 83 -22.32 -34.35 20.37
CA TYR A 83 -23.49 -33.60 20.84
C TYR A 83 -24.82 -34.34 20.51
N ALA A 84 -25.76 -34.33 21.43
CA ALA A 84 -27.11 -34.86 21.17
C ALA A 84 -27.90 -33.92 20.25
N ASP A 85 -28.99 -34.44 19.66
CA ASP A 85 -29.96 -33.63 18.93
C ASP A 85 -30.44 -32.44 19.78
N LYS A 86 -30.66 -31.29 19.15
CA LYS A 86 -31.04 -30.00 19.76
C LYS A 86 -30.01 -29.36 20.71
N ALA A 87 -28.82 -29.95 20.90
CA ALA A 87 -27.75 -29.28 21.59
C ALA A 87 -27.31 -28.04 20.79
N ASN A 88 -27.04 -26.92 21.48
CA ASN A 88 -26.43 -25.74 20.87
C ASN A 88 -24.92 -25.86 20.99
N VAL A 89 -24.19 -25.63 19.88
CA VAL A 89 -22.75 -25.77 19.80
C VAL A 89 -22.14 -24.45 19.39
N ASP A 90 -21.19 -23.96 20.17
CA ASP A 90 -20.45 -22.74 19.87
C ASP A 90 -19.27 -23.04 18.96
N ALA A 91 -18.98 -22.13 18.01
CA ALA A 91 -17.84 -22.24 17.11
C ALA A 91 -16.52 -22.06 17.85
N ILE A 92 -15.63 -23.03 17.75
CA ILE A 92 -14.26 -22.93 18.28
C ILE A 92 -13.43 -22.07 17.29
N GLN A 93 -12.73 -21.06 17.81
CA GLN A 93 -11.91 -20.19 16.96
C GLN A 93 -10.72 -20.92 16.34
N PRO A 94 -10.22 -20.48 15.16
CA PRO A 94 -9.03 -21.04 14.56
C PRO A 94 -7.81 -20.91 15.49
N THR A 95 -6.87 -21.83 15.38
CA THR A 95 -5.64 -21.82 16.16
C THR A 95 -4.79 -20.58 15.90
N THR A 96 -4.90 -20.04 14.70
CA THR A 96 -4.26 -18.79 14.27
C THR A 96 -5.24 -18.00 13.43
N LYS A 97 -5.27 -16.67 13.59
CA LYS A 97 -6.18 -15.76 12.88
C LYS A 97 -5.53 -14.94 11.76
N GLU A 98 -4.22 -15.05 11.59
CA GLU A 98 -3.47 -14.40 10.53
C GLU A 98 -2.47 -15.39 9.89
N TYR A 99 -2.28 -15.25 8.58
CA TYR A 99 -1.28 -15.99 7.81
C TYR A 99 -0.56 -15.04 6.86
N VAL A 100 0.77 -14.92 6.97
CA VAL A 100 1.59 -14.09 6.07
C VAL A 100 1.78 -14.83 4.76
N ASP A 101 1.30 -14.24 3.67
CA ASP A 101 1.40 -14.74 2.31
C ASP A 101 2.49 -13.95 1.56
N THR A 102 3.71 -14.42 1.66
CA THR A 102 4.88 -13.79 1.01
C THR A 102 4.83 -13.88 -0.52
N VAL A 103 4.13 -14.88 -1.06
CA VAL A 103 3.98 -15.08 -2.50
C VAL A 103 3.11 -13.98 -3.11
N ASN A 104 1.97 -13.72 -2.48
CA ASN A 104 1.01 -12.70 -2.93
C ASN A 104 1.26 -11.32 -2.31
N ASP A 105 2.33 -11.17 -1.52
CA ASP A 105 2.73 -9.92 -0.88
C ASP A 105 1.61 -9.33 -0.01
N GLY A 106 1.25 -10.05 1.04
CA GLY A 106 0.21 -9.65 1.96
C GLY A 106 -0.01 -10.65 3.08
N LYS A 107 -1.18 -10.59 3.66
CA LYS A 107 -1.61 -11.53 4.70
C LYS A 107 -3.07 -11.91 4.54
N TRP A 108 -3.41 -13.10 4.99
CA TRP A 108 -4.77 -13.54 5.18
C TRP A 108 -5.18 -13.33 6.63
N VAL A 109 -6.39 -12.84 6.83
CA VAL A 109 -6.96 -12.56 8.14
C VAL A 109 -8.29 -13.28 8.27
N PHE A 110 -8.44 -14.08 9.30
CA PHE A 110 -9.72 -14.69 9.66
C PHE A 110 -10.71 -13.62 10.11
N LYS A 111 -11.88 -13.57 9.51
CA LYS A 111 -12.92 -12.59 9.86
C LYS A 111 -13.94 -13.17 10.84
N SER A 112 -14.64 -14.21 10.45
CA SER A 112 -15.66 -14.83 11.27
C SER A 112 -16.07 -16.20 10.70
N TYR A 113 -16.78 -16.96 11.52
CA TYR A 113 -17.61 -18.03 11.02
C TYR A 113 -18.96 -17.48 10.52
N ASP A 114 -19.66 -18.32 9.76
CA ASP A 114 -21.01 -18.06 9.26
C ASP A 114 -22.05 -17.94 10.39
N ALA A 115 -21.75 -18.50 11.58
CA ALA A 115 -22.51 -18.36 12.82
C ALA A 115 -21.59 -18.49 14.05
N GLU A 116 -21.95 -17.84 15.16
CA GLU A 116 -21.24 -18.00 16.43
C GLU A 116 -21.60 -19.35 17.10
N ASN A 117 -22.83 -19.79 16.92
CA ASN A 117 -23.32 -21.10 17.40
C ASN A 117 -24.35 -21.69 16.43
N LYS A 118 -24.49 -23.00 16.46
CA LYS A 118 -25.48 -23.74 15.67
C LYS A 118 -26.13 -24.84 16.48
N ALA A 119 -27.42 -25.06 16.28
CA ALA A 119 -28.13 -26.18 16.87
C ALA A 119 -27.88 -27.46 16.08
N VAL A 120 -27.62 -28.56 16.77
CA VAL A 120 -27.59 -29.91 16.19
C VAL A 120 -29.00 -30.29 15.76
N ASN A 121 -29.15 -30.76 14.52
CA ASN A 121 -30.42 -31.20 13.97
C ASN A 121 -30.25 -32.58 13.31
N LYS A 122 -30.10 -33.61 14.16
CA LYS A 122 -29.93 -35.03 13.76
C LYS A 122 -28.84 -35.24 12.68
N ALA A 123 -27.82 -34.35 12.66
CA ALA A 123 -26.68 -34.40 11.74
C ALA A 123 -25.47 -33.68 12.32
N ASP A 124 -24.29 -33.97 11.81
CA ASP A 124 -23.08 -33.22 12.14
C ASP A 124 -23.23 -31.73 11.78
N VAL A 125 -22.63 -30.86 12.58
CA VAL A 125 -22.62 -29.41 12.37
C VAL A 125 -21.36 -29.00 11.68
N GLU A 126 -21.48 -28.20 10.61
CA GLU A 126 -20.35 -27.58 9.93
C GLU A 126 -20.33 -26.06 10.17
N PHE A 127 -19.21 -25.50 10.61
CA PHE A 127 -18.94 -24.06 10.63
C PHE A 127 -18.08 -23.66 9.46
N VAL A 128 -18.52 -22.64 8.69
CA VAL A 128 -17.79 -22.11 7.57
C VAL A 128 -17.11 -20.80 7.94
N GLY A 129 -15.78 -20.81 7.99
CA GLY A 129 -14.96 -19.65 8.37
C GLY A 129 -14.45 -18.89 7.16
N THR A 130 -14.61 -17.58 7.16
CA THR A 130 -14.20 -16.68 6.09
C THR A 130 -12.85 -16.04 6.38
N TRP A 131 -11.92 -16.18 5.45
CA TRP A 131 -10.61 -15.52 5.44
C TRP A 131 -10.54 -14.47 4.34
N VAL A 132 -9.99 -13.29 4.65
CA VAL A 132 -9.85 -12.18 3.69
C VAL A 132 -8.37 -11.85 3.51
N PHE A 133 -7.95 -11.69 2.24
CA PHE A 133 -6.61 -11.27 1.91
C PHE A 133 -6.45 -9.75 2.02
N GLU A 134 -5.43 -9.32 2.73
CA GLU A 134 -5.01 -7.93 2.86
C GLU A 134 -3.62 -7.77 2.23
N ALA A 135 -3.56 -7.10 1.07
CA ALA A 135 -2.29 -6.85 0.39
C ALA A 135 -1.42 -5.85 1.15
N ASN A 136 -0.11 -6.05 1.17
CA ASN A 136 0.83 -5.03 1.61
C ASN A 136 0.71 -3.78 0.73
N LYS A 137 0.97 -2.64 1.33
CA LYS A 137 0.87 -1.35 0.63
C LYS A 137 2.09 -0.49 0.94
N TYR A 138 2.57 0.20 -0.10
CA TYR A 138 3.80 0.95 -0.15
C TYR A 138 3.54 2.44 -0.39
N GLY A 139 4.42 3.30 0.09
CA GLY A 139 4.34 4.74 -0.06
C GLY A 139 5.09 5.26 -1.26
N VAL A 140 5.01 6.58 -1.42
CA VAL A 140 5.77 7.34 -2.42
C VAL A 140 6.53 8.45 -1.71
N THR A 141 7.79 8.61 -2.05
CA THR A 141 8.67 9.66 -1.54
C THR A 141 9.30 10.44 -2.68
N TYR A 142 9.76 11.65 -2.39
CA TYR A 142 10.38 12.55 -3.36
C TYR A 142 11.70 13.05 -2.82
N LYS A 143 12.72 13.02 -3.66
CA LYS A 143 14.05 13.58 -3.38
C LYS A 143 14.39 14.61 -4.47
N PHE A 144 15.03 15.71 -4.12
CA PHE A 144 15.52 16.68 -5.09
C PHE A 144 17.05 16.69 -5.13
N GLU A 145 17.58 16.85 -6.33
CA GLU A 145 19.00 16.88 -6.59
C GLU A 145 19.37 18.03 -7.55
N SER A 146 20.58 18.56 -7.38
CA SER A 146 21.13 19.54 -8.30
C SER A 146 21.62 18.87 -9.58
N GLY A 147 21.10 19.32 -10.72
CA GLY A 147 21.62 19.01 -12.04
C GLY A 147 22.71 19.99 -12.52
N THR A 148 23.11 20.97 -11.68
CA THR A 148 24.18 21.93 -12.01
C THR A 148 25.46 21.53 -11.28
N PRO A 149 26.51 21.13 -11.99
CA PRO A 149 27.77 20.72 -11.40
C PRO A 149 28.33 21.79 -10.44
N GLY A 150 28.74 21.38 -9.24
CA GLY A 150 29.36 22.26 -8.27
C GLY A 150 28.41 23.21 -7.51
N LYS A 151 27.10 23.15 -7.77
CA LYS A 151 26.10 23.93 -7.05
C LYS A 151 25.18 23.03 -6.21
N THR A 152 25.01 23.42 -4.95
CA THR A 152 24.10 22.76 -4.01
C THR A 152 22.71 23.41 -4.07
N LEU A 153 21.66 22.62 -3.94
CA LEU A 153 20.29 23.15 -3.87
C LEU A 153 20.10 23.97 -2.59
N PRO A 154 19.43 25.14 -2.68
CA PRO A 154 18.95 25.86 -1.52
C PRO A 154 17.97 25.00 -0.70
N GLU A 155 18.07 25.07 0.64
CA GLU A 155 17.20 24.32 1.55
C GLU A 155 15.70 24.60 1.32
N ALA A 156 15.37 25.82 0.93
CA ALA A 156 13.99 26.23 0.64
C ALA A 156 13.31 25.37 -0.44
N ILE A 157 14.07 24.82 -1.39
CA ILE A 157 13.54 23.95 -2.45
C ILE A 157 13.01 22.62 -1.90
N GLU A 158 13.55 22.14 -0.78
CA GLU A 158 13.06 20.93 -0.10
C GLU A 158 11.56 21.05 0.26
N GLY A 159 11.10 22.27 0.60
CA GLY A 159 9.70 22.56 0.88
C GLY A 159 8.76 22.47 -0.34
N TYR A 160 9.30 22.31 -1.54
CA TYR A 160 8.49 22.18 -2.77
C TYR A 160 8.20 20.72 -3.13
N LYS A 161 8.71 19.76 -2.36
CA LYS A 161 8.41 18.33 -2.55
C LYS A 161 6.91 18.08 -2.39
N PRO A 162 6.29 17.36 -3.31
CA PRO A 162 4.91 16.95 -3.14
C PRO A 162 4.79 15.92 -2.03
N THR A 163 3.60 15.81 -1.45
CA THR A 163 3.26 14.76 -0.50
C THR A 163 2.24 13.83 -1.14
N ASP A 164 2.54 12.55 -1.21
CA ASP A 164 1.58 11.53 -1.58
C ASP A 164 1.21 10.72 -0.33
N GLN A 165 -0.04 10.84 0.12
CA GLN A 165 -0.57 10.11 1.27
C GLN A 165 -1.17 8.75 0.88
N ASN A 166 -1.25 8.44 -0.42
CA ASN A 166 -1.79 7.17 -0.89
C ASN A 166 -0.84 6.02 -0.57
N ARG A 167 -1.43 4.85 -0.52
CA ARG A 167 -0.70 3.60 -0.32
C ARG A 167 -1.04 2.65 -1.46
N TYR A 168 -0.04 2.13 -2.11
CA TYR A 168 -0.15 1.37 -3.35
C TYR A 168 0.20 -0.10 -3.14
N ALA A 169 -0.56 -1.00 -3.78
CA ALA A 169 -0.25 -2.42 -3.77
C ALA A 169 0.98 -2.72 -4.65
N ASN A 170 1.63 -3.85 -4.40
CA ASN A 170 2.69 -4.35 -5.27
C ASN A 170 2.21 -4.45 -6.73
N LYS A 171 3.07 -4.10 -7.67
CA LYS A 171 2.81 -4.00 -9.13
C LYS A 171 1.87 -2.85 -9.55
N ALA A 172 1.39 -2.01 -8.63
CA ALA A 172 0.73 -0.77 -9.02
C ALA A 172 1.72 0.14 -9.76
N ASN A 173 1.27 0.81 -10.80
CA ASN A 173 2.04 1.87 -11.45
C ASN A 173 1.67 3.21 -10.80
N VAL A 174 2.65 4.00 -10.43
CA VAL A 174 2.49 5.27 -9.74
C VAL A 174 3.11 6.38 -10.56
N ASP A 175 2.33 7.40 -10.85
CA ASP A 175 2.80 8.59 -11.58
C ASP A 175 3.46 9.58 -10.63
N ALA A 176 4.51 10.25 -11.08
CA ALA A 176 5.18 11.30 -10.32
C ALA A 176 4.28 12.53 -10.18
N THR A 177 4.07 12.99 -8.95
CA THR A 177 3.38 14.25 -8.69
C THR A 177 4.36 15.42 -8.82
N GLN A 178 3.97 16.46 -9.56
CA GLN A 178 4.83 17.63 -9.76
C GLN A 178 5.13 18.37 -8.45
N PRO A 179 6.30 19.03 -8.34
CA PRO A 179 6.61 19.89 -7.21
C PRO A 179 5.55 20.99 -7.03
N THR A 180 5.35 21.43 -5.80
CA THR A 180 4.42 22.54 -5.49
C THR A 180 4.83 23.87 -6.14
N LYS A 181 6.13 24.03 -6.44
CA LYS A 181 6.69 25.12 -7.27
C LYS A 181 7.78 24.54 -8.15
N THR A 182 7.93 25.12 -9.35
CA THR A 182 8.91 24.69 -10.35
C THR A 182 10.05 25.69 -10.55
N GLU A 183 10.02 26.83 -9.85
CA GLU A 183 11.07 27.85 -9.88
C GLU A 183 11.35 28.37 -8.46
N TYR A 184 12.61 28.70 -8.21
CA TYR A 184 13.10 29.36 -6.99
C TYR A 184 14.10 30.47 -7.37
N VAL A 185 13.83 31.70 -6.97
CA VAL A 185 14.77 32.84 -7.16
C VAL A 185 15.89 32.76 -6.13
N ASP A 186 17.10 32.64 -6.60
CA ASP A 186 18.33 32.60 -5.80
C ASP A 186 19.08 33.92 -5.92
N ALA A 187 18.68 34.89 -5.10
CA ALA A 187 19.27 36.21 -5.13
C ALA A 187 20.75 36.25 -4.70
N GLU A 188 21.17 35.31 -3.86
CA GLU A 188 22.57 35.22 -3.40
C GLU A 188 23.52 34.80 -4.53
N ASN A 189 23.07 33.94 -5.41
CA ASN A 189 23.85 33.45 -6.55
C ASN A 189 23.47 34.14 -7.87
N ASP A 190 22.71 35.22 -7.83
CA ASP A 190 22.27 36.00 -8.99
C ASP A 190 21.64 35.14 -10.10
N GLY A 191 20.58 34.45 -9.76
CA GLY A 191 19.91 33.57 -10.71
C GLY A 191 18.63 32.93 -10.17
N LYS A 192 18.25 31.84 -10.77
CA LYS A 192 17.12 31.03 -10.34
C LYS A 192 17.39 29.55 -10.53
N TRP A 193 16.76 28.74 -9.70
CA TRP A 193 16.65 27.31 -9.88
C TRP A 193 15.36 26.97 -10.60
N VAL A 194 15.43 26.05 -11.54
CA VAL A 194 14.28 25.59 -12.34
C VAL A 194 14.21 24.08 -12.25
N PHE A 195 13.05 23.56 -11.87
CA PHE A 195 12.78 22.14 -11.91
C PHE A 195 12.73 21.66 -13.37
N LYS A 196 13.45 20.61 -13.70
CA LYS A 196 13.48 20.06 -15.07
C LYS A 196 12.56 18.84 -15.21
N SER A 197 12.79 17.80 -14.44
CA SER A 197 12.01 16.57 -14.49
C SER A 197 12.33 15.68 -13.31
N TYR A 198 11.50 14.70 -13.10
CA TYR A 198 11.85 13.51 -12.34
C TYR A 198 12.66 12.54 -13.19
N ASP A 199 13.35 11.60 -12.55
CA ASP A 199 14.09 10.49 -13.15
C ASP A 199 13.17 9.54 -13.95
N ALA A 200 11.86 9.52 -13.65
CA ALA A 200 10.84 8.84 -14.41
C ALA A 200 9.48 9.55 -14.27
N GLU A 201 8.61 9.44 -15.28
CA GLU A 201 7.23 9.92 -15.22
C GLU A 201 6.36 9.05 -14.32
N ASN A 202 6.62 7.74 -14.33
CA ASN A 202 5.95 6.76 -13.48
C ASN A 202 6.91 5.64 -13.09
N LYS A 203 6.61 4.97 -11.98
CA LYS A 203 7.35 3.81 -11.46
C LYS A 203 6.41 2.73 -10.96
N ALA A 204 6.75 1.47 -11.23
CA ALA A 204 6.04 0.34 -10.67
C ALA A 204 6.48 0.07 -9.24
N VAL A 205 5.53 -0.16 -8.35
CA VAL A 205 5.77 -0.63 -6.98
C VAL A 205 6.32 -2.06 -7.03
N ASN A 206 7.44 -2.30 -6.40
CA ASN A 206 8.08 -3.63 -6.34
C ASN A 206 8.40 -4.02 -4.89
N LYS A 207 7.35 -4.29 -4.11
CA LYS A 207 7.44 -4.71 -2.69
C LYS A 207 8.25 -3.75 -1.81
N ALA A 208 8.32 -2.47 -2.20
CA ALA A 208 9.01 -1.40 -1.50
C ALA A 208 8.37 -0.05 -1.84
N ASP A 209 8.63 0.95 -1.00
CA ASP A 209 8.26 2.33 -1.28
C ASP A 209 8.95 2.81 -2.57
N VAL A 210 8.27 3.66 -3.32
CA VAL A 210 8.77 4.26 -4.56
C VAL A 210 9.37 5.62 -4.24
N GLU A 211 10.58 5.89 -4.71
CA GLU A 211 11.21 7.21 -4.64
C GLU A 211 11.33 7.82 -6.04
N PHE A 212 10.87 9.07 -6.22
CA PHE A 212 11.11 9.89 -7.40
C PHE A 212 12.21 10.91 -7.13
N ILE A 213 13.22 10.96 -8.01
CA ILE A 213 14.35 11.88 -7.89
C ILE A 213 14.16 13.02 -8.90
N GLY A 214 13.90 14.22 -8.38
CA GLY A 214 13.66 15.42 -9.18
C GLY A 214 14.93 16.24 -9.36
N THR A 215 15.24 16.60 -10.59
CA THR A 215 16.42 17.39 -10.97
C THR A 215 16.07 18.87 -11.09
N TRP A 216 16.82 19.71 -10.38
CA TRP A 216 16.78 21.17 -10.46
C TRP A 216 18.06 21.70 -11.07
N VAL A 217 17.93 22.66 -11.99
CA VAL A 217 19.07 23.28 -12.67
C VAL A 217 19.12 24.75 -12.36
N PHE A 218 20.31 25.25 -12.03
CA PHE A 218 20.55 26.68 -11.81
C PHE A 218 20.70 27.41 -13.14
N GLU A 219 19.99 28.51 -13.31
CA GLU A 219 20.07 29.44 -14.44
C GLU A 219 20.53 30.80 -13.92
N ALA A 220 21.77 31.16 -14.18
CA ALA A 220 22.30 32.48 -13.81
C ALA A 220 21.62 33.61 -14.59
N ASN A 221 21.37 34.73 -13.91
CA ASN A 221 20.98 35.97 -14.60
C ASN A 221 22.03 36.38 -15.60
N LYS A 222 21.61 37.02 -16.68
CA LYS A 222 22.49 37.45 -17.73
C LYS A 222 22.21 38.91 -18.10
N TYR A 223 23.28 39.67 -18.27
CA TYR A 223 23.29 41.09 -18.51
C TYR A 223 23.83 41.46 -19.89
N GLY A 224 23.30 42.49 -20.47
CA GLY A 224 23.80 43.01 -21.78
C GLY A 224 24.85 44.07 -21.61
N VAL A 225 25.50 44.40 -22.70
CA VAL A 225 26.48 45.47 -22.82
C VAL A 225 25.88 46.60 -23.65
N THR A 226 26.06 47.83 -23.17
CA THR A 226 25.66 49.03 -23.88
C THR A 226 26.90 49.94 -24.07
N TYR A 227 26.88 50.69 -25.14
CA TYR A 227 27.96 51.64 -25.48
C TYR A 227 27.43 53.07 -25.48
N LYS A 228 28.16 53.99 -24.87
CA LYS A 228 27.89 55.42 -24.90
C LYS A 228 29.11 56.14 -25.49
N PHE A 229 28.87 57.09 -26.40
CA PHE A 229 29.90 57.97 -26.86
C PHE A 229 29.80 59.33 -26.21
N GLU A 230 30.93 59.93 -25.92
CA GLU A 230 31.03 61.28 -25.37
C GLU A 230 32.05 62.10 -26.12
N SER A 231 31.87 63.41 -26.21
CA SER A 231 32.81 64.33 -26.82
C SER A 231 34.04 64.52 -25.90
N GLY A 232 35.22 64.20 -26.39
CA GLY A 232 36.46 64.55 -25.71
C GLY A 232 36.93 65.97 -26.03
N THR A 233 36.18 66.75 -26.85
CA THR A 233 36.51 68.11 -27.21
C THR A 233 35.65 69.09 -26.39
N PRO A 234 36.24 69.90 -25.52
CA PRO A 234 35.51 70.87 -24.71
C PRO A 234 34.67 71.80 -25.55
N GLY A 235 33.38 71.96 -25.15
CA GLY A 235 32.45 72.87 -25.79
C GLY A 235 31.90 72.42 -27.16
N LYS A 236 32.27 71.24 -27.63
CA LYS A 236 31.71 70.66 -28.88
C LYS A 236 30.85 69.42 -28.58
N ALA A 237 29.59 69.43 -29.04
CA ALA A 237 28.73 68.23 -28.97
C ALA A 237 29.05 67.27 -30.12
N LEU A 238 28.91 65.95 -29.87
CA LEU A 238 29.03 64.95 -30.92
C LEU A 238 27.91 65.10 -31.95
N PRO A 239 28.20 64.98 -33.23
CA PRO A 239 27.17 64.88 -34.28
C PRO A 239 26.31 63.63 -34.06
N ALA A 240 24.99 63.75 -34.27
CA ALA A 240 24.04 62.66 -34.09
C ALA A 240 24.39 61.40 -34.93
N ALA A 241 25.05 61.60 -36.09
CA ALA A 241 25.47 60.50 -36.96
C ALA A 241 26.48 59.57 -36.31
N ILE A 242 27.29 60.04 -35.34
CA ILE A 242 28.27 59.23 -34.62
C ILE A 242 27.58 58.19 -33.75
N GLU A 243 26.36 58.45 -33.25
CA GLU A 243 25.58 57.48 -32.49
C GLU A 243 25.37 56.15 -33.26
N GLY A 244 25.25 56.24 -34.62
CA GLY A 244 25.10 55.09 -35.48
C GLY A 244 26.37 54.20 -35.57
N TYR A 245 27.53 54.66 -35.07
CA TYR A 245 28.78 53.88 -35.04
C TYR A 245 28.95 53.06 -33.78
N LYS A 246 28.02 53.13 -32.81
CA LYS A 246 28.02 52.30 -31.62
C LYS A 246 27.93 50.83 -32.00
N PRO A 247 28.81 50.01 -31.48
CA PRO A 247 28.67 48.58 -31.69
C PRO A 247 27.44 48.04 -30.97
N THR A 248 26.92 46.98 -31.51
CA THR A 248 25.85 46.20 -30.86
C THR A 248 26.47 44.90 -30.35
N ASP A 249 26.37 44.67 -29.04
CA ASP A 249 26.70 43.37 -28.49
C ASP A 249 25.39 42.64 -28.15
N GLN A 250 25.12 41.56 -28.87
CA GLN A 250 23.94 40.74 -28.67
C GLN A 250 24.14 39.65 -27.59
N ASN A 251 25.38 39.49 -27.09
CA ASN A 251 25.67 38.51 -26.05
C ASN A 251 25.07 38.95 -24.72
N ARG A 252 24.86 37.97 -23.90
CA ARG A 252 24.39 38.12 -22.50
C ARG A 252 25.41 37.47 -21.57
N TYR A 253 25.85 38.17 -20.57
CA TYR A 253 26.94 37.80 -19.67
C TYR A 253 26.44 37.56 -18.25
N ALA A 254 27.00 36.55 -17.62
CA ALA A 254 26.72 36.28 -16.19
C ALA A 254 27.37 37.39 -15.31
N ASP A 255 26.91 37.48 -14.06
CA ASP A 255 27.54 38.37 -13.07
C ASP A 255 29.06 38.12 -13.01
N LYS A 256 29.83 39.21 -12.86
CA LYS A 256 31.33 39.20 -12.80
C LYS A 256 32.04 38.63 -14.01
N ALA A 257 31.36 38.41 -15.14
CA ALA A 257 32.03 38.08 -16.35
C ALA A 257 32.87 39.27 -16.83
N ASN A 258 34.11 39.02 -17.28
CA ASN A 258 34.90 40.03 -17.98
C ASN A 258 34.37 40.19 -19.41
N VAL A 259 34.13 41.42 -19.80
CA VAL A 259 33.63 41.74 -21.13
C VAL A 259 34.57 42.72 -21.80
N ASP A 260 35.10 42.34 -22.94
CA ASP A 260 35.95 43.19 -23.75
C ASP A 260 35.10 44.19 -24.55
N ALA A 261 35.55 45.45 -24.60
CA ALA A 261 34.86 46.45 -25.36
C ALA A 261 34.99 46.22 -26.87
N THR A 262 33.83 46.12 -27.52
CA THR A 262 33.79 46.02 -28.99
C THR A 262 34.03 47.41 -29.59
N GLN A 263 34.95 47.47 -30.57
CA GLN A 263 35.28 48.73 -31.24
C GLN A 263 34.09 49.26 -32.07
N PRO A 264 33.99 50.61 -32.25
CA PRO A 264 32.99 51.21 -33.11
C PRO A 264 33.03 50.66 -34.52
N THR A 265 31.91 50.63 -35.19
CA THR A 265 31.84 50.21 -36.63
C THR A 265 32.63 51.11 -37.53
N THR A 266 32.75 52.38 -37.17
CA THR A 266 33.57 53.38 -37.86
C THR A 266 34.32 54.23 -36.83
N LYS A 267 35.63 54.44 -37.04
CA LYS A 267 36.49 55.15 -36.08
C LYS A 267 36.70 56.63 -36.44
N GLU A 268 36.35 57.07 -37.69
CA GLU A 268 36.44 58.46 -38.12
C GLU A 268 35.08 58.91 -38.73
N TYR A 269 34.73 60.15 -38.48
CA TYR A 269 33.59 60.80 -39.08
C TYR A 269 34.01 62.21 -39.57
N VAL A 270 33.72 62.46 -40.84
CA VAL A 270 34.02 63.81 -41.47
C VAL A 270 32.81 64.71 -41.14
N ASP A 271 33.05 65.76 -40.36
CA ASP A 271 32.10 66.80 -40.02
C ASP A 271 32.21 68.00 -40.96
N THR A 272 31.49 67.95 -42.04
CA THR A 272 31.48 69.02 -43.04
C THR A 272 30.86 70.31 -42.57
N VAL A 273 30.07 70.30 -41.51
CA VAL A 273 29.41 71.48 -40.93
C VAL A 273 30.39 72.28 -40.09
N ASN A 274 31.30 71.60 -39.36
CA ASN A 274 32.33 72.24 -38.53
C ASN A 274 33.73 72.21 -39.16
N ASP A 275 33.84 71.91 -40.42
CA ASP A 275 35.12 71.83 -41.19
C ASP A 275 36.19 71.03 -40.45
N GLY A 276 35.89 69.77 -40.14
CA GLY A 276 36.80 68.94 -39.39
C GLY A 276 36.43 67.46 -39.40
N LYS A 277 37.10 66.70 -38.55
CA LYS A 277 36.74 65.30 -38.36
C LYS A 277 36.76 64.88 -36.88
N TRP A 278 35.89 63.97 -36.55
CA TRP A 278 35.89 63.33 -35.29
C TRP A 278 36.63 61.98 -35.42
N LYS A 279 37.42 61.64 -34.38
CA LYS A 279 38.09 60.34 -34.28
C LYS A 279 37.73 59.68 -32.99
N PHE A 280 37.44 58.37 -33.04
CA PHE A 280 37.31 57.58 -31.85
C PHE A 280 38.70 57.31 -31.25
N GLU A 281 38.94 57.66 -30.03
CA GLU A 281 40.20 57.43 -29.35
C GLU A 281 40.20 56.17 -28.52
N LYS A 282 39.27 56.07 -27.62
CA LYS A 282 39.14 54.93 -26.67
C LYS A 282 37.81 54.92 -25.96
N TYR A 283 37.49 53.78 -25.35
CA TYR A 283 36.48 53.67 -24.30
C TYR A 283 37.06 54.04 -22.95
#